data_ef0041c63ce12434b853d5a3bfe7edaa
#
_entry.id   ef0041c63ce12434b853d5a3bfe7edaa
#
_cell.length_a   1.000
_cell.length_b   1.000
_cell.length_c   1.000
_cell.angle_alpha   90.00
_cell.angle_beta   90.00
_cell.angle_gamma   90.00
#
_symmetry.space_group_name_H-M   'P 1'
#
loop_
_entity.id
_entity.type
_entity.pdbx_description
1 polymer ?
#
loop_
_entity_poly.entity_id
_entity_poly.type
_entity_poly.pdbx_seq_one_letter_code
_entity_poly.pdbx_strand_id
1 'polypeptide(L)'
;MKHFKKILDIFKNQQIVFWTFLAMLILPNVMMFFTESTSTIVRIAGIVFPLGLYWLAFTLSSKPGKMFWWLFFFVFLDAFQIVLLYLYGESPIAVDMFLNLTTTNPTETTELLSNLLPAVLFVVVVYVSGMVVAVLSILNKEILQPTF
;
A
#
# COMPACT_ATOMS: atom_id res chain seq x y z
N MET A 1 28.12 4.70 -0.13
CA MET A 1 27.79 4.59 -1.57
C MET A 1 27.67 3.16 -2.10
N LYS A 2 28.50 2.18 -1.71
CA LYS A 2 28.37 0.77 -2.19
C LYS A 2 27.04 0.08 -1.82
N HIS A 3 26.52 0.29 -0.60
CA HIS A 3 25.25 -0.31 -0.17
C HIS A 3 24.04 0.24 -0.94
N PHE A 4 24.02 1.54 -1.23
CA PHE A 4 22.95 2.16 -2.00
C PHE A 4 22.89 1.65 -3.45
N LYS A 5 24.06 1.47 -4.10
CA LYS A 5 24.12 0.84 -5.43
C LYS A 5 23.58 -0.59 -5.41
N LYS A 6 23.94 -1.39 -4.40
CA LYS A 6 23.43 -2.77 -4.28
C LYS A 6 21.92 -2.84 -4.11
N ILE A 7 21.32 -1.91 -3.36
CA ILE A 7 19.85 -1.81 -3.22
C ILE A 7 19.21 -1.44 -4.55
N LEU A 8 19.76 -0.44 -5.26
CA LEU A 8 19.26 -0.06 -6.59
C LEU A 8 19.35 -1.21 -7.61
N ASP A 9 20.40 -2.03 -7.54
CA ASP A 9 20.58 -3.18 -8.43
C ASP A 9 19.53 -4.28 -8.15
N ILE A 10 19.06 -4.44 -6.91
CA ILE A 10 17.97 -5.36 -6.58
C ILE A 10 16.66 -4.94 -7.29
N PHE A 11 16.36 -3.64 -7.29
CA PHE A 11 15.15 -3.10 -7.92
C PHE A 11 15.24 -2.96 -9.45
N LYS A 12 16.34 -3.37 -10.07
CA LYS A 12 16.41 -3.59 -11.53
C LYS A 12 15.67 -4.87 -11.93
N ASN A 13 15.60 -5.87 -11.04
CA ASN A 13 14.86 -7.09 -11.31
C ASN A 13 13.35 -6.85 -11.22
N GLN A 14 12.66 -6.90 -12.36
CA GLN A 14 11.24 -6.62 -12.45
C GLN A 14 10.36 -7.63 -11.67
N GLN A 15 10.84 -8.84 -11.44
CA GLN A 15 10.15 -9.83 -10.59
C GLN A 15 10.16 -9.39 -9.12
N ILE A 16 11.30 -8.91 -8.62
CA ILE A 16 11.39 -8.39 -7.25
C ILE A 16 10.47 -7.18 -7.08
N VAL A 17 10.47 -6.27 -8.06
CA VAL A 17 9.58 -5.11 -8.07
C VAL A 17 8.10 -5.53 -8.06
N PHE A 18 7.74 -6.53 -8.86
CA PHE A 18 6.39 -7.10 -8.89
C PHE A 18 5.94 -7.58 -7.50
N TRP A 19 6.74 -8.43 -6.85
CA TRP A 19 6.41 -8.95 -5.53
C TRP A 19 6.39 -7.87 -4.46
N THR A 20 7.28 -6.88 -4.56
CA THR A 20 7.32 -5.73 -3.63
C THR A 20 6.03 -4.93 -3.71
N PHE A 21 5.56 -4.61 -4.91
CA PHE A 21 4.31 -3.85 -5.08
C PHE A 21 3.08 -4.66 -4.65
N LEU A 22 3.06 -5.95 -4.96
CA LEU A 22 1.99 -6.83 -4.51
C LEU A 22 1.91 -6.87 -2.97
N ALA A 23 3.07 -6.99 -2.30
CA ALA A 23 3.14 -6.96 -0.85
C ALA A 23 2.68 -5.62 -0.27
N MET A 24 3.03 -4.50 -0.92
CA MET A 24 2.62 -3.16 -0.48
C MET A 24 1.10 -2.96 -0.59
N LEU A 25 0.49 -3.37 -1.71
CA LEU A 25 -0.94 -3.22 -1.94
C LEU A 25 -1.79 -4.16 -1.09
N ILE A 26 -1.28 -5.32 -0.69
CA ILE A 26 -2.01 -6.23 0.19
C ILE A 26 -1.82 -5.90 1.69
N LEU A 27 -0.86 -5.04 2.03
CA LEU A 27 -0.49 -4.72 3.41
C LEU A 27 -1.69 -4.27 4.27
N PRO A 28 -2.55 -3.32 3.86
CA PRO A 28 -3.70 -2.92 4.67
C PRO A 28 -4.68 -4.07 4.89
N ASN A 29 -4.90 -4.93 3.90
CA ASN A 29 -5.77 -6.10 4.02
C ASN A 29 -5.22 -7.13 5.01
N VAL A 30 -3.89 -7.31 5.06
CA VAL A 30 -3.23 -8.16 6.05
C VAL A 30 -3.37 -7.55 7.44
N MET A 31 -3.23 -6.24 7.59
CA MET A 31 -3.44 -5.56 8.87
C MET A 31 -4.89 -5.73 9.35
N MET A 32 -5.88 -5.53 8.47
CA MET A 32 -7.30 -5.74 8.75
C MET A 32 -7.61 -7.19 9.19
N PHE A 33 -6.89 -8.18 8.66
CA PHE A 33 -7.07 -9.57 9.08
C PHE A 33 -6.85 -9.76 10.59
N PHE A 34 -5.95 -9.01 11.20
CA PHE A 34 -5.65 -9.11 12.63
C PHE A 34 -6.51 -8.19 13.51
N THR A 35 -7.00 -7.09 12.97
CA THR A 35 -7.75 -6.09 13.72
C THR A 35 -9.27 -6.28 13.63
N GLU A 36 -9.76 -6.86 12.54
CA GLU A 36 -11.19 -7.00 12.29
C GLU A 36 -11.82 -8.13 13.11
N SER A 37 -12.98 -7.87 13.72
CA SER A 37 -13.72 -8.84 14.54
C SER A 37 -14.69 -9.74 13.76
N THR A 38 -14.67 -9.69 12.42
CA THR A 38 -15.53 -10.48 11.54
C THR A 38 -15.14 -11.97 11.48
N SER A 39 -15.97 -12.78 10.81
CA SER A 39 -15.71 -14.21 10.66
C SER A 39 -14.37 -14.47 9.92
N THR A 40 -13.68 -15.55 10.28
CA THR A 40 -12.41 -15.93 9.68
C THR A 40 -12.48 -16.07 8.14
N ILE A 41 -13.61 -16.55 7.63
CA ILE A 41 -13.84 -16.69 6.18
C ILE A 41 -13.82 -15.31 5.50
N VAL A 42 -14.49 -14.32 6.07
CA VAL A 42 -14.54 -12.94 5.55
C VAL A 42 -13.14 -12.32 5.59
N ARG A 43 -12.38 -12.52 6.67
CA ARG A 43 -10.99 -12.02 6.79
C ARG A 43 -10.07 -12.65 5.75
N ILE A 44 -10.16 -13.96 5.52
CA ILE A 44 -9.40 -14.64 4.48
C ILE A 44 -9.79 -14.14 3.08
N ALA A 45 -11.08 -14.01 2.81
CA ALA A 45 -11.58 -13.47 1.54
C ALA A 45 -11.09 -12.04 1.30
N GLY A 46 -11.00 -11.21 2.35
CA GLY A 46 -10.47 -9.85 2.34
C GLY A 46 -8.98 -9.77 1.94
N ILE A 47 -8.21 -10.84 2.08
CA ILE A 47 -6.84 -10.94 1.57
C ILE A 47 -6.81 -11.56 0.18
N VAL A 48 -7.46 -12.72 0.01
CA VAL A 48 -7.34 -13.53 -1.21
C VAL A 48 -7.92 -12.81 -2.43
N PHE A 49 -9.04 -12.13 -2.27
CA PHE A 49 -9.71 -11.44 -3.38
C PHE A 49 -8.89 -10.24 -3.91
N PRO A 50 -8.46 -9.26 -3.07
CA PRO A 50 -7.61 -8.18 -3.55
C PRO A 50 -6.26 -8.68 -4.08
N LEU A 51 -5.65 -9.70 -3.44
CA LEU A 51 -4.42 -10.30 -3.90
C LEU A 51 -4.56 -10.84 -5.34
N GLY A 52 -5.64 -11.56 -5.62
CA GLY A 52 -5.93 -12.07 -6.95
C GLY A 52 -6.12 -10.96 -7.99
N LEU A 53 -6.84 -9.89 -7.63
CA LEU A 53 -7.05 -8.74 -8.50
C LEU A 53 -5.74 -7.99 -8.80
N TYR A 54 -4.92 -7.71 -7.78
CA TYR A 54 -3.63 -7.04 -7.97
C TYR A 54 -2.66 -7.91 -8.76
N TRP A 55 -2.61 -9.22 -8.46
CA TRP A 55 -1.80 -10.15 -9.25
C TRP A 55 -2.18 -10.09 -10.73
N LEU A 56 -3.47 -10.26 -11.03
CA LEU A 56 -3.97 -10.16 -12.40
C LEU A 56 -3.61 -8.82 -13.03
N ALA A 57 -3.83 -7.70 -12.35
CA ALA A 57 -3.51 -6.38 -12.84
C ALA A 57 -2.02 -6.25 -13.20
N PHE A 58 -1.12 -6.71 -12.34
CA PHE A 58 0.32 -6.63 -12.59
C PHE A 58 0.79 -7.54 -13.74
N THR A 59 0.11 -8.68 -13.99
CA THR A 59 0.44 -9.56 -15.13
C THR A 59 0.06 -8.95 -16.48
N LEU A 60 -0.85 -7.95 -16.50
CA LEU A 60 -1.21 -7.25 -17.73
C LEU A 60 -0.14 -6.27 -18.22
N SER A 61 0.89 -6.01 -17.43
CA SER A 61 1.96 -5.07 -17.79
C SER A 61 3.33 -5.72 -17.74
N SER A 62 4.13 -5.51 -18.78
CA SER A 62 5.54 -5.92 -18.80
C SER A 62 6.43 -5.12 -17.83
N LYS A 63 5.92 -4.02 -17.27
CA LYS A 63 6.61 -3.17 -16.28
C LYS A 63 5.72 -2.95 -15.06
N PRO A 64 5.99 -3.62 -13.93
CA PRO A 64 5.20 -3.47 -12.71
C PRO A 64 5.08 -2.03 -12.23
N GLY A 65 6.15 -1.23 -12.36
CA GLY A 65 6.12 0.19 -11.99
C GLY A 65 5.08 1.01 -12.77
N LYS A 66 4.85 0.69 -14.04
CA LYS A 66 3.81 1.34 -14.83
C LYS A 66 2.41 0.99 -14.29
N MET A 67 2.18 -0.27 -13.94
CA MET A 67 0.91 -0.70 -13.37
C MET A 67 0.69 -0.09 -11.99
N PHE A 68 1.73 0.01 -11.15
CA PHE A 68 1.65 0.67 -9.85
C PHE A 68 1.19 2.13 -9.97
N TRP A 69 1.65 2.88 -10.97
CA TRP A 69 1.16 4.23 -11.27
C TRP A 69 -0.29 4.25 -11.76
N TRP A 70 -0.71 3.27 -12.56
CA TRP A 70 -2.10 3.14 -12.98
C TRP A 70 -3.03 2.87 -11.79
N LEU A 71 -2.55 2.13 -10.80
CA LEU A 71 -3.25 1.83 -9.56
C LEU A 71 -3.08 2.92 -8.48
N PHE A 72 -2.55 4.11 -8.83
CA PHE A 72 -2.25 5.19 -7.89
C PHE A 72 -3.42 5.53 -6.96
N PHE A 73 -4.65 5.54 -7.48
CA PHE A 73 -5.83 5.78 -6.66
C PHE A 73 -6.02 4.71 -5.58
N PHE A 74 -5.82 3.45 -5.91
CA PHE A 74 -5.87 2.34 -4.95
C PHE A 74 -4.70 2.41 -3.96
N VAL A 75 -3.50 2.73 -4.42
CA VAL A 75 -2.33 2.98 -3.57
C VAL A 75 -2.63 4.06 -2.52
N PHE A 76 -3.30 5.14 -2.92
CA PHE A 76 -3.72 6.20 -2.02
C PHE A 76 -4.77 5.70 -1.01
N LEU A 77 -5.77 4.94 -1.46
CA LEU A 77 -6.77 4.37 -0.56
C LEU A 77 -6.16 3.36 0.44
N ASP A 78 -5.23 2.54 0.00
CA ASP A 78 -4.47 1.60 0.85
C ASP A 78 -3.66 2.34 1.91
N ALA A 79 -2.96 3.41 1.52
CA ALA A 79 -2.23 4.28 2.43
C ALA A 79 -3.16 4.92 3.48
N PHE A 80 -4.30 5.42 3.02
CA PHE A 80 -5.31 6.02 3.88
C PHE A 80 -5.94 4.99 4.83
N GLN A 81 -6.22 3.78 4.34
CA GLN A 81 -6.73 2.68 5.16
C GLN A 81 -5.81 2.33 6.33
N ILE A 82 -4.49 2.31 6.13
CA ILE A 82 -3.51 2.06 7.21
C ILE A 82 -3.59 3.14 8.29
N VAL A 83 -3.70 4.41 7.89
CA VAL A 83 -3.83 5.52 8.83
C VAL A 83 -5.12 5.39 9.64
N LEU A 84 -6.24 5.03 8.99
CA LEU A 84 -7.51 4.83 9.68
C LEU A 84 -7.50 3.62 10.62
N LEU A 85 -6.88 2.50 10.21
CA LEU A 85 -6.71 1.34 11.09
C LEU A 85 -5.88 1.67 12.34
N TYR A 86 -4.88 2.53 12.20
CA TYR A 86 -4.09 2.99 13.34
C TYR A 86 -4.91 3.85 14.30
N LEU A 87 -5.81 4.71 13.77
CA LEU A 87 -6.65 5.60 14.58
C LEU A 87 -7.76 4.87 15.32
N TYR A 88 -8.48 4.04 14.60
CA TYR A 88 -9.74 3.47 15.06
C TYR A 88 -9.62 1.99 15.47
N GLY A 89 -8.52 1.34 15.12
CA GLY A 89 -8.21 -0.04 15.51
C GLY A 89 -9.04 -1.11 14.80
N GLU A 90 -10.15 -0.74 14.20
CA GLU A 90 -11.12 -1.67 13.59
C GLU A 90 -11.75 -1.06 12.32
N SER A 91 -12.30 -1.94 11.48
CA SER A 91 -13.17 -1.64 10.34
C SER A 91 -12.55 -1.06 9.07
N PRO A 92 -13.09 -1.43 7.91
CA PRO A 92 -12.83 -0.74 6.67
C PRO A 92 -13.33 0.70 6.75
N ILE A 93 -12.86 1.54 5.82
CA ILE A 93 -13.24 2.96 5.73
C ILE A 93 -14.76 3.11 5.82
N ALA A 94 -15.22 3.70 6.91
CA ALA A 94 -16.64 3.99 7.14
C ALA A 94 -16.93 5.48 6.98
N VAL A 95 -18.16 5.80 6.56
CA VAL A 95 -18.59 7.20 6.38
C VAL A 95 -18.44 8.01 7.67
N ASP A 96 -18.69 7.39 8.83
CA ASP A 96 -18.58 8.02 10.14
C ASP A 96 -17.15 8.49 10.46
N MET A 97 -16.13 7.80 9.94
CA MET A 97 -14.73 8.21 10.10
C MET A 97 -14.44 9.52 9.35
N PHE A 98 -15.02 9.69 8.15
CA PHE A 98 -14.92 10.95 7.41
C PHE A 98 -15.65 12.10 8.12
N LEU A 99 -16.85 11.82 8.66
CA LEU A 99 -17.61 12.82 9.40
C LEU A 99 -16.85 13.29 10.64
N ASN A 100 -16.26 12.38 11.39
CA ASN A 100 -15.44 12.72 12.56
C ASN A 100 -14.24 13.61 12.19
N LEU A 101 -13.54 13.33 11.09
CA LEU A 101 -12.44 14.16 10.61
C LEU A 101 -12.87 15.57 10.19
N THR A 102 -14.09 15.72 9.63
CA THR A 102 -14.58 17.01 9.12
C THR A 102 -15.25 17.86 10.18
N THR A 103 -15.73 17.27 11.29
CA THR A 103 -16.44 17.97 12.38
C THR A 103 -15.52 18.30 13.58
N THR A 104 -14.28 17.84 13.57
CA THR A 104 -13.31 18.05 14.65
C THR A 104 -12.91 19.53 14.77
N ASN A 105 -12.88 20.06 15.98
CA ASN A 105 -12.47 21.45 16.22
C ASN A 105 -10.92 21.60 16.14
N PRO A 106 -10.36 22.83 15.96
CA PRO A 106 -8.92 23.02 15.76
C PRO A 106 -8.02 22.46 16.88
N THR A 107 -8.48 22.46 18.13
CA THR A 107 -7.70 21.95 19.27
C THR A 107 -7.64 20.42 19.23
N GLU A 108 -8.76 19.78 19.00
CA GLU A 108 -8.84 18.33 18.81
C GLU A 108 -8.09 17.88 17.56
N THR A 109 -8.10 18.68 16.49
CA THR A 109 -7.35 18.42 15.27
C THR A 109 -5.84 18.33 15.53
N THR A 110 -5.28 19.24 16.33
CA THR A 110 -3.83 19.20 16.64
C THR A 110 -3.45 18.00 17.49
N GLU A 111 -4.28 17.62 18.43
CA GLU A 111 -4.09 16.43 19.27
C GLU A 111 -4.20 15.14 18.43
N LEU A 112 -5.19 15.07 17.56
CA LEU A 112 -5.37 13.98 16.60
C LEU A 112 -4.16 13.85 15.64
N LEU A 113 -3.67 14.97 15.10
CA LEU A 113 -2.50 15.00 14.21
C LEU A 113 -1.24 14.48 14.91
N SER A 114 -1.03 14.82 16.17
CA SER A 114 0.13 14.32 16.92
C SER A 114 0.08 12.81 17.12
N ASN A 115 -1.10 12.26 17.36
CA ASN A 115 -1.32 10.82 17.52
C ASN A 115 -1.21 10.08 16.18
N LEU A 116 -1.53 10.75 15.07
CA LEU A 116 -1.43 10.19 13.71
C LEU A 116 -0.01 10.13 13.15
N LEU A 117 0.89 10.96 13.68
CA LEU A 117 2.22 11.15 13.12
C LEU A 117 2.98 9.84 12.86
N PRO A 118 3.00 8.84 13.78
CA PRO A 118 3.69 7.59 13.53
C PRO A 118 3.13 6.81 12.33
N ALA A 119 1.80 6.75 12.20
CA ALA A 119 1.15 6.05 11.09
C ALA A 119 1.38 6.77 9.76
N VAL A 120 1.29 8.10 9.76
CA VAL A 120 1.57 8.92 8.57
C VAL A 120 3.03 8.76 8.13
N LEU A 121 3.98 8.79 9.06
CA LEU A 121 5.39 8.56 8.75
C LEU A 121 5.62 7.15 8.17
N PHE A 122 5.02 6.12 8.75
CA PHE A 122 5.09 4.76 8.22
C PHE A 122 4.57 4.68 6.79
N VAL A 123 3.38 5.22 6.54
CA VAL A 123 2.73 5.25 5.23
C VAL A 123 3.59 6.02 4.21
N VAL A 124 4.09 7.19 4.59
CA VAL A 124 4.97 7.98 3.72
C VAL A 124 6.23 7.20 3.37
N VAL A 125 6.91 6.61 4.35
CA VAL A 125 8.12 5.81 4.09
C VAL A 125 7.83 4.64 3.16
N VAL A 126 6.74 3.90 3.37
CA VAL A 126 6.39 2.74 2.55
C VAL A 126 5.98 3.16 1.14
N TYR A 127 4.95 3.98 1.00
CA TYR A 127 4.34 4.25 -0.30
C TYR A 127 5.12 5.26 -1.15
N VAL A 128 5.78 6.26 -0.56
CA VAL A 128 6.66 7.16 -1.32
C VAL A 128 7.89 6.43 -1.83
N SER A 129 8.50 5.55 -1.02
CA SER A 129 9.60 4.72 -1.51
C SER A 129 9.14 3.76 -2.63
N GLY A 130 7.91 3.23 -2.55
CA GLY A 130 7.28 2.46 -3.61
C GLY A 130 7.13 3.25 -4.90
N MET A 131 6.68 4.52 -4.82
CA MET A 131 6.59 5.39 -5.99
C MET A 131 7.97 5.64 -6.63
N VAL A 132 9.01 5.84 -5.84
CA VAL A 132 10.39 5.97 -6.35
C VAL A 132 10.82 4.69 -7.07
N VAL A 133 10.57 3.52 -6.47
CA VAL A 133 10.85 2.22 -7.11
C VAL A 133 10.04 2.04 -8.39
N ALA A 134 8.79 2.52 -8.44
CA ALA A 134 7.96 2.47 -9.64
C ALA A 134 8.56 3.29 -10.79
N VAL A 135 9.06 4.50 -10.51
CA VAL A 135 9.77 5.31 -11.50
C VAL A 135 11.04 4.60 -12.00
N LEU A 136 11.84 4.03 -11.08
CA LEU A 136 13.04 3.28 -11.44
C LEU A 136 12.72 2.05 -12.31
N SER A 137 11.64 1.32 -11.99
CA SER A 137 11.14 0.21 -12.79
C SER A 137 10.74 0.63 -14.22
N ILE A 138 10.08 1.79 -14.37
CA ILE A 138 9.69 2.30 -15.67
C ILE A 138 10.90 2.69 -16.52
N LEU A 139 11.90 3.33 -15.91
CA LEU A 139 13.13 3.77 -16.57
C LEU A 139 14.06 2.60 -16.92
N ASN A 140 13.91 1.46 -16.24
CA ASN A 140 14.72 0.29 -16.51
C ASN A 140 14.39 -0.31 -17.89
N LYS A 141 15.40 -0.82 -18.58
CA LYS A 141 15.25 -1.51 -19.87
C LYS A 141 14.75 -2.95 -19.72
N GLU A 142 14.94 -3.55 -18.55
CA GLU A 142 14.43 -4.90 -18.26
C GLU A 142 12.90 -4.91 -18.22
N ILE A 143 12.32 -5.99 -18.72
CA ILE A 143 10.88 -6.24 -18.70
C ILE A 143 10.59 -7.45 -17.82
N LEU A 144 9.38 -7.50 -17.25
CA LEU A 144 8.90 -8.66 -16.53
C LEU A 144 8.82 -9.86 -17.49
N GLN A 145 9.58 -10.90 -17.21
CA GLN A 145 9.44 -12.16 -17.94
C GLN A 145 8.34 -12.97 -17.28
N PRO A 146 7.29 -13.38 -18.01
CA PRO A 146 6.29 -14.27 -17.48
C PRO A 146 6.96 -15.62 -17.17
N THR A 147 7.18 -15.91 -15.92
CA THR A 147 7.56 -17.23 -15.43
C THR A 147 6.26 -17.99 -15.16
N PHE A 148 5.74 -18.65 -16.17
CA PHE A 148 4.73 -19.69 -16.02
C PHE A 148 5.40 -21.04 -16.07
#